data_aa101e9bc20382ad8ebe091676a04e11
#
_entry.id   aa101e9bc20382ad8ebe091676a04e11
#
_cell.length_a   1.000
_cell.length_b   1.000
_cell.length_c   1.000
_cell.angle_alpha   90.00
_cell.angle_beta   90.00
_cell.angle_gamma   90.00
#
_symmetry.space_group_name_H-M   'P 1'
#
loop_
_entity.id
_entity.type
_entity.pdbx_description
1 polymer ?
#
loop_
_entity_poly.entity_id
_entity_poly.type
_entity_poly.pdbx_seq_one_letter_code
_entity_poly.pdbx_strand_id
1 'polypeptide(L)'
;MCANFLPARPEKLRPFGLPDPGFAFGECYPGKIAPILANDAPDLWRPAAFGMVPHWGKPELVRMTYNARSETVGEKPSFRNAWRHRQFCILPVEAFFEPNYESGKAVRWQIRRKDFQAFGLACIWEQRRDDPGPLRWTFSMLTINADNH
;
A
#
# COMPACT_ATOMS: atom_id res chain seq x y z
N MET A 1 3.24 -11.80 4.28
CA MET A 1 2.39 -10.60 4.40
C MET A 1 3.25 -9.38 4.70
N CYS A 2 3.10 -8.34 3.89
CA CYS A 2 3.86 -7.11 4.08
C CYS A 2 3.09 -6.14 4.98
N ALA A 3 3.61 -5.89 6.18
CA ALA A 3 3.01 -4.94 7.12
C ALA A 3 3.78 -3.61 7.20
N ASN A 4 4.96 -3.54 6.60
CA ASN A 4 5.84 -2.38 6.73
C ASN A 4 6.55 -2.12 5.40
N PHE A 5 6.74 -0.85 5.09
CA PHE A 5 7.47 -0.46 3.89
C PHE A 5 8.15 0.90 4.09
N LEU A 6 9.10 1.20 3.23
CA LEU A 6 9.75 2.52 3.16
C LEU A 6 9.21 3.25 1.93
N PRO A 7 8.42 4.31 2.09
CA PRO A 7 8.02 5.15 0.96
C PRO A 7 9.25 5.70 0.24
N ALA A 8 9.15 5.83 -1.07
CA ALA A 8 10.25 6.34 -1.87
C ALA A 8 10.56 7.81 -1.52
N ARG A 9 11.83 8.10 -1.21
CA ARG A 9 12.30 9.46 -0.96
C ARG A 9 12.31 10.28 -2.26
N PRO A 10 12.27 11.61 -2.17
CA PRO A 10 12.25 12.47 -3.37
C PRO A 10 13.35 12.18 -4.37
N GLU A 11 14.58 11.93 -3.93
CA GLU A 11 15.70 11.61 -4.81
C GLU A 11 15.51 10.29 -5.57
N LYS A 12 14.67 9.39 -5.05
CA LYS A 12 14.33 8.12 -5.72
C LYS A 12 13.15 8.25 -6.66
N LEU A 13 12.36 9.30 -6.52
CA LEU A 13 11.20 9.59 -7.38
C LEU A 13 11.59 10.38 -8.63
N ARG A 14 12.63 11.23 -8.55
CA ARG A 14 13.08 12.07 -9.66
C ARG A 14 13.40 11.29 -10.94
N PRO A 15 14.08 10.13 -10.90
CA PRO A 15 14.35 9.38 -12.12
C PRO A 15 13.10 8.95 -12.88
N PHE A 16 11.95 8.89 -12.22
CA PHE A 16 10.67 8.56 -12.83
C PHE A 16 9.84 9.80 -13.19
N GLY A 17 10.39 10.99 -13.03
CA GLY A 17 9.67 12.23 -13.30
C GLY A 17 8.59 12.56 -12.28
N LEU A 18 8.63 11.95 -11.09
CA LEU A 18 7.64 12.17 -10.05
C LEU A 18 8.10 13.25 -9.08
N PRO A 19 7.21 14.22 -8.74
CA PRO A 19 7.54 15.28 -7.79
C PRO A 19 7.60 14.77 -6.36
N ASP A 20 8.18 15.57 -5.47
CA ASP A 20 8.21 15.32 -4.05
C ASP A 20 6.78 15.37 -3.47
N PRO A 21 6.29 14.32 -2.83
CA PRO A 21 4.97 14.35 -2.19
C PRO A 21 4.91 15.25 -0.95
N GLY A 22 6.05 15.55 -0.32
CA GLY A 22 6.12 16.43 0.84
C GLY A 22 5.75 15.80 2.17
N PHE A 23 5.59 14.49 2.23
CA PHE A 23 5.24 13.78 3.47
C PHE A 23 5.65 12.30 3.40
N ALA A 24 5.41 11.56 4.47
CA ALA A 24 5.72 10.12 4.63
C ALA A 24 7.23 9.87 4.64
N PHE A 25 7.88 10.43 5.64
CA PHE A 25 9.30 10.19 5.88
C PHE A 25 9.46 9.03 6.86
N GLY A 26 10.30 8.05 6.47
CA GLY A 26 10.57 6.88 7.29
C GLY A 26 9.59 5.73 7.07
N GLU A 27 9.74 4.69 7.88
CA GLU A 27 9.00 3.45 7.73
C GLU A 27 7.51 3.62 8.03
N CYS A 28 6.67 3.06 7.16
CA CYS A 28 5.21 3.06 7.33
C CYS A 28 4.70 1.72 7.82
N TYR A 29 3.69 1.79 8.69
CA TYR A 29 2.98 0.67 9.32
C TYR A 29 1.49 0.79 9.02
N PRO A 30 0.68 -0.27 9.26
CA PRO A 30 -0.76 -0.17 9.11
C PRO A 30 -1.36 1.02 9.88
N GLY A 31 -2.22 1.77 9.20
CA GLY A 31 -2.83 3.01 9.71
C GLY A 31 -2.05 4.29 9.41
N LYS A 32 -0.78 4.19 9.03
CA LYS A 32 0.02 5.35 8.65
C LYS A 32 -0.35 5.85 7.26
N ILE A 33 -0.18 7.16 7.04
CA ILE A 33 -0.45 7.81 5.75
C ILE A 33 0.77 7.69 4.84
N ALA A 34 0.53 7.28 3.61
CA ALA A 34 1.56 7.22 2.57
C ALA A 34 1.03 7.83 1.26
N PRO A 35 1.93 8.33 0.39
CA PRO A 35 1.52 8.87 -0.89
C PRO A 35 1.26 7.76 -1.92
N ILE A 36 0.08 7.78 -2.52
CA ILE A 36 -0.28 6.87 -3.59
C ILE A 36 -0.60 7.66 -4.87
N LEU A 37 -0.49 6.99 -6.00
CA LEU A 37 -0.94 7.49 -7.30
C LEU A 37 -2.12 6.61 -7.74
N ALA A 38 -3.32 7.15 -7.64
CA ALA A 38 -4.54 6.43 -7.98
C ALA A 38 -4.90 6.61 -9.46
N ASN A 39 -5.55 5.61 -10.04
CA ASN A 39 -5.83 5.60 -11.48
C ASN A 39 -6.86 6.63 -11.94
N ASP A 40 -7.63 7.20 -11.02
CA ASP A 40 -8.56 8.30 -11.32
C ASP A 40 -7.88 9.67 -11.39
N ALA A 41 -6.66 9.79 -10.83
CA ALA A 41 -5.87 11.02 -10.85
C ALA A 41 -4.37 10.66 -10.79
N PRO A 42 -3.81 10.03 -11.85
CA PRO A 42 -2.48 9.43 -11.80
C PRO A 42 -1.34 10.43 -11.69
N ASP A 43 -1.60 11.71 -11.93
CA ASP A 43 -0.58 12.78 -11.83
C ASP A 43 -0.56 13.48 -10.47
N LEU A 44 -1.46 13.10 -9.56
CA LEU A 44 -1.59 13.76 -8.27
C LEU A 44 -1.29 12.80 -7.13
N TRP A 45 -0.38 13.21 -6.24
CA TRP A 45 -0.18 12.48 -4.99
C TRP A 45 -1.43 12.54 -4.13
N ARG A 46 -1.82 11.39 -3.61
CA ARG A 46 -2.97 11.27 -2.71
C ARG A 46 -2.50 10.70 -1.38
N PRO A 47 -2.72 11.43 -0.27
CA PRO A 47 -2.41 10.88 1.05
C PRO A 47 -3.46 9.83 1.41
N ALA A 48 -3.02 8.60 1.63
CA ALA A 48 -3.93 7.49 1.92
C ALA A 48 -3.41 6.65 3.08
N ALA A 49 -4.31 6.18 3.93
CA ALA A 49 -3.97 5.35 5.06
C ALA A 49 -3.74 3.90 4.61
N PHE A 50 -2.67 3.29 5.11
CA PHE A 50 -2.33 1.91 4.83
C PHE A 50 -3.21 0.95 5.63
N GLY A 51 -4.17 0.36 4.98
CA GLY A 51 -5.22 -0.48 5.53
C GLY A 51 -6.59 0.04 5.09
N MET A 52 -7.28 -0.75 4.26
CA MET A 52 -8.53 -0.32 3.64
C MET A 52 -9.67 -0.23 4.66
N VAL A 53 -10.39 0.88 4.64
CA VAL A 53 -11.61 1.04 5.42
C VAL A 53 -12.73 1.40 4.44
N PRO A 54 -13.57 0.42 4.05
CA PRO A 54 -14.73 0.74 3.21
C PRO A 54 -15.72 1.63 3.96
N HIS A 55 -16.66 2.25 3.23
CA HIS A 55 -17.57 3.23 3.81
C HIS A 55 -18.38 2.72 5.01
N TRP A 56 -18.64 1.41 5.08
CA TRP A 56 -19.37 0.76 6.18
C TRP A 56 -18.45 0.32 7.31
N GLY A 57 -17.14 0.40 7.13
CA GLY A 57 -16.15 -0.15 8.06
C GLY A 57 -15.77 0.81 9.19
N LYS A 58 -15.30 0.23 10.28
CA LYS A 58 -14.75 0.99 11.41
C LYS A 58 -13.26 1.28 11.19
N PRO A 59 -12.74 2.38 11.76
CA PRO A 59 -11.32 2.76 11.60
C PRO A 59 -10.33 1.66 11.99
N GLU A 60 -10.67 0.82 12.95
CA GLU A 60 -9.81 -0.26 13.44
C GLU A 60 -9.52 -1.33 12.38
N LEU A 61 -10.31 -1.38 11.30
CA LEU A 61 -10.08 -2.31 10.19
C LEU A 61 -8.70 -2.16 9.55
N VAL A 62 -8.07 -0.98 9.64
CA VAL A 62 -6.73 -0.76 9.06
C VAL A 62 -5.72 -1.81 9.51
N ARG A 63 -5.90 -2.37 10.71
CA ARG A 63 -5.00 -3.39 11.28
C ARG A 63 -5.16 -4.76 10.63
N MET A 64 -6.22 -4.97 9.85
CA MET A 64 -6.57 -6.27 9.29
C MET A 64 -6.68 -6.26 7.77
N THR A 65 -6.65 -5.07 7.16
CA THR A 65 -6.97 -4.87 5.75
C THR A 65 -5.84 -4.24 4.94
N TYR A 66 -4.63 -4.28 5.45
CA TYR A 66 -3.48 -3.68 4.76
C TYR A 66 -2.95 -4.55 3.60
N ASN A 67 -3.26 -5.84 3.60
CA ASN A 67 -2.96 -6.72 2.46
C ASN A 67 -4.25 -7.34 1.91
N ALA A 68 -4.37 -7.35 0.60
CA ALA A 68 -5.47 -7.99 -0.12
C ALA A 68 -4.89 -9.08 -1.02
N ARG A 69 -5.22 -10.34 -0.75
CA ARG A 69 -4.77 -11.46 -1.56
C ARG A 69 -5.46 -11.44 -2.91
N SER A 70 -4.71 -11.48 -3.98
CA SER A 70 -5.27 -11.42 -5.33
C SER A 70 -6.23 -12.56 -5.64
N GLU A 71 -6.03 -13.72 -4.99
CA GLU A 71 -6.89 -14.90 -5.17
C GLU A 71 -8.30 -14.71 -4.63
N THR A 72 -8.50 -13.83 -3.64
CA THR A 72 -9.79 -13.65 -2.97
C THR A 72 -10.28 -12.20 -2.93
N VAL A 73 -9.51 -11.25 -3.48
CA VAL A 73 -9.82 -9.82 -3.41
C VAL A 73 -11.20 -9.46 -3.99
N GLY A 74 -11.64 -10.16 -5.02
CA GLY A 74 -12.95 -9.93 -5.63
C GLY A 74 -14.13 -10.43 -4.83
N GLU A 75 -13.90 -11.18 -3.76
CA GLU A 75 -14.94 -11.81 -2.94
C GLU A 75 -15.02 -11.24 -1.53
N LYS A 76 -13.88 -10.87 -0.94
CA LYS A 76 -13.81 -10.39 0.44
C LYS A 76 -14.56 -9.07 0.62
N PRO A 77 -15.40 -8.96 1.66
CA PRO A 77 -16.23 -7.76 1.87
C PRO A 77 -15.43 -6.46 1.91
N SER A 78 -14.25 -6.46 2.53
CA SER A 78 -13.42 -5.25 2.65
C SER A 78 -12.83 -4.78 1.32
N PHE A 79 -12.68 -5.67 0.33
CA PHE A 79 -11.92 -5.39 -0.89
C PHE A 79 -12.75 -5.45 -2.17
N ARG A 80 -13.84 -6.21 -2.17
CA ARG A 80 -14.59 -6.50 -3.40
C ARG A 80 -15.11 -5.26 -4.11
N ASN A 81 -15.49 -4.22 -3.38
CA ASN A 81 -15.98 -2.99 -4.00
C ASN A 81 -14.88 -2.29 -4.81
N ALA A 82 -13.73 -2.07 -4.18
CA ALA A 82 -12.58 -1.46 -4.86
C ALA A 82 -12.14 -2.29 -6.07
N TRP A 83 -12.09 -3.60 -5.91
CA TRP A 83 -11.71 -4.50 -7.00
C TRP A 83 -12.68 -4.45 -8.18
N ARG A 84 -13.98 -4.53 -7.92
CA ARG A 84 -15.02 -4.51 -8.95
C ARG A 84 -15.09 -3.19 -9.70
N HIS A 85 -14.81 -2.07 -9.00
CA HIS A 85 -14.79 -0.74 -9.60
C HIS A 85 -13.42 -0.36 -10.15
N ARG A 86 -12.46 -1.27 -10.15
CA ARG A 86 -11.11 -1.06 -10.67
C ARG A 86 -10.43 0.16 -10.07
N GLN A 87 -10.56 0.30 -8.76
CA GLN A 87 -9.93 1.37 -8.00
C GLN A 87 -8.49 0.96 -7.68
N PHE A 88 -7.61 1.10 -8.65
CA PHE A 88 -6.22 0.68 -8.58
C PHE A 88 -5.30 1.85 -8.31
N CYS A 89 -4.22 1.61 -7.59
CA CYS A 89 -3.19 2.60 -7.33
C CYS A 89 -1.81 1.96 -7.26
N ILE A 90 -0.81 2.82 -7.36
CA ILE A 90 0.59 2.46 -7.20
C ILE A 90 1.11 3.14 -5.94
N LEU A 91 1.82 2.37 -5.13
CA LEU A 91 2.56 2.87 -3.96
C LEU A 91 4.05 2.81 -4.28
N PRO A 92 4.70 3.94 -4.56
CA PRO A 92 6.14 3.95 -4.78
C PRO A 92 6.90 3.75 -3.46
N VAL A 93 7.81 2.77 -3.45
CA VAL A 93 8.59 2.41 -2.26
C VAL A 93 10.06 2.22 -2.63
N GLU A 94 10.93 2.29 -1.63
CA GLU A 94 12.34 1.88 -1.76
C GLU A 94 12.53 0.44 -1.31
N ALA A 95 11.70 -0.03 -0.36
CA ALA A 95 11.77 -1.37 0.18
C ALA A 95 10.47 -1.72 0.88
N PHE A 96 10.25 -3.00 1.05
CA PHE A 96 9.24 -3.51 1.98
C PHE A 96 9.85 -4.60 2.84
N PHE A 97 9.15 -5.00 3.91
CA PHE A 97 9.69 -5.94 4.88
C PHE A 97 8.79 -7.16 4.98
N GLU A 98 9.41 -8.33 4.97
CA GLU A 98 8.74 -9.62 5.12
C GLU A 98 9.48 -10.47 6.14
N PRO A 99 8.77 -11.28 6.95
CA PRO A 99 9.44 -12.22 7.82
C PRO A 99 9.99 -13.40 6.99
N ASN A 100 11.20 -13.79 7.29
CA ASN A 100 11.81 -14.98 6.73
C ASN A 100 11.97 -16.04 7.84
N TYR A 101 11.57 -17.27 7.59
CA TYR A 101 11.53 -18.34 8.57
C TYR A 101 12.55 -19.46 8.30
N GLU A 102 13.46 -19.27 7.35
CA GLU A 102 14.45 -20.30 6.96
C GLU A 102 15.31 -20.78 8.14
N SER A 103 15.58 -19.91 9.10
CA SER A 103 16.35 -20.25 10.31
C SER A 103 15.52 -20.93 11.40
N GLY A 104 14.22 -21.15 11.18
CA GLY A 104 13.29 -21.64 12.20
C GLY A 104 12.70 -20.55 13.11
N LYS A 105 13.15 -19.30 12.94
CA LYS A 105 12.64 -18.13 13.67
C LYS A 105 12.28 -17.05 12.67
N ALA A 106 11.35 -16.18 13.05
CA ALA A 106 11.01 -15.02 12.23
C ALA A 106 12.17 -14.04 12.20
N VAL A 107 12.78 -13.87 11.05
CA VAL A 107 13.83 -12.87 10.80
C VAL A 107 13.28 -11.85 9.82
N ARG A 108 13.36 -10.58 10.18
CA ARG A 108 12.86 -9.50 9.36
C ARG A 108 13.80 -9.24 8.18
N TRP A 109 13.30 -9.51 6.97
CA TRP A 109 14.05 -9.26 5.74
C TRP A 109 13.57 -7.98 5.11
N GLN A 110 14.53 -7.17 4.64
CA GLN A 110 14.26 -6.02 3.80
C GLN A 110 14.38 -6.44 2.34
N ILE A 111 13.31 -6.22 1.58
CA ILE A 111 13.23 -6.57 0.16
C ILE A 111 13.30 -5.28 -0.65
N ARG A 112 14.29 -5.18 -1.53
CA ARG A 112 14.53 -4.03 -2.39
C ARG A 112 15.10 -4.47 -3.73
N ARG A 113 15.08 -3.55 -4.70
CA ARG A 113 15.75 -3.80 -5.98
C ARG A 113 17.27 -3.82 -5.78
N LYS A 114 17.95 -4.62 -6.62
CA LYS A 114 19.42 -4.70 -6.60
C LYS A 114 20.10 -3.38 -6.94
N ASP A 115 19.46 -2.56 -7.80
CA ASP A 115 19.96 -1.26 -8.21
C ASP A 115 19.61 -0.13 -7.23
N PHE A 116 18.96 -0.44 -6.13
CA PHE A 116 18.51 0.50 -5.09
C PHE A 116 17.54 1.58 -5.59
N GLN A 117 16.94 1.39 -6.76
CA GLN A 117 15.92 2.31 -7.25
C GLN A 117 14.56 2.03 -6.60
N ALA A 118 13.69 3.05 -6.66
CA ALA A 118 12.30 2.89 -6.24
C ALA A 118 11.54 1.96 -7.20
N PHE A 119 10.49 1.36 -6.69
CA PHE A 119 9.57 0.54 -7.48
C PHE A 119 8.14 0.72 -6.97
N GLY A 120 7.18 0.37 -7.80
CA GLY A 120 5.77 0.50 -7.46
C GLY A 120 5.20 -0.80 -6.95
N LEU A 121 4.45 -0.72 -5.85
CA LEU A 121 3.63 -1.82 -5.37
C LEU A 121 2.20 -1.62 -5.86
N ALA A 122 1.59 -2.68 -6.40
CA ALA A 122 0.21 -2.64 -6.87
C ALA A 122 -0.76 -2.69 -5.69
N CYS A 123 -1.70 -1.76 -5.68
CA CYS A 123 -2.65 -1.60 -4.58
C CYS A 123 -4.05 -1.33 -5.11
N ILE A 124 -5.03 -1.46 -4.23
CA ILE A 124 -6.41 -1.00 -4.44
C ILE A 124 -6.73 0.08 -3.42
N TRP A 125 -7.65 0.99 -3.77
CA TRP A 125 -7.98 2.12 -2.90
C TRP A 125 -9.49 2.28 -2.71
N GLU A 126 -9.87 2.94 -1.62
CA GLU A 126 -11.23 3.35 -1.31
C GLU A 126 -11.25 4.82 -0.88
N GLN A 127 -12.36 5.49 -1.18
CA GLN A 127 -12.63 6.84 -0.70
C GLN A 127 -13.79 6.81 0.28
N ARG A 128 -13.58 7.41 1.45
CA ARG A 128 -14.63 7.64 2.44
C ARG A 128 -15.04 9.10 2.33
N ARG A 129 -16.05 9.37 1.51
CA ARG A 129 -16.45 10.75 1.17
C ARG A 129 -16.92 11.57 2.37
N ASP A 130 -17.49 10.91 3.38
CA ASP A 130 -18.02 11.56 4.58
C ASP A 130 -16.97 11.74 5.67
N ASP A 131 -15.74 11.27 5.46
CA ASP A 131 -14.66 11.39 6.41
C ASP A 131 -13.78 12.60 6.04
N PRO A 132 -13.76 13.67 6.86
CA PRO A 132 -12.87 14.82 6.61
C PRO A 132 -11.44 14.56 7.09
N GLY A 133 -11.20 13.45 7.79
CA GLY A 133 -9.94 13.14 8.44
C GLY A 133 -9.00 12.26 7.61
N PRO A 134 -8.01 11.63 8.30
CA PRO A 134 -6.94 10.89 7.62
C PRO A 134 -7.38 9.60 6.95
N LEU A 135 -8.58 9.10 7.24
CA LEU A 135 -9.11 7.89 6.61
C LEU A 135 -9.98 8.18 5.37
N ARG A 136 -9.99 9.42 4.89
CA ARG A 136 -10.72 9.77 3.67
C ARG A 136 -10.31 8.89 2.48
N TRP A 137 -9.01 8.64 2.38
CA TRP A 137 -8.43 7.73 1.38
C TRP A 137 -7.72 6.61 2.11
N THR A 138 -8.01 5.37 1.74
CA THR A 138 -7.35 4.19 2.29
C THR A 138 -6.95 3.26 1.16
N PHE A 139 -5.93 2.45 1.39
CA PHE A 139 -5.46 1.50 0.39
C PHE A 139 -5.00 0.19 1.01
N SER A 140 -5.02 -0.86 0.20
CA SER A 140 -4.46 -2.17 0.55
C SER A 140 -3.49 -2.61 -0.52
N MET A 141 -2.41 -3.24 -0.09
CA MET A 141 -1.40 -3.79 -0.96
C MET A 141 -1.88 -5.15 -1.49
N LEU A 142 -1.85 -5.33 -2.81
CA LEU A 142 -2.17 -6.63 -3.41
C LEU A 142 -1.02 -7.60 -3.18
N THR A 143 -1.36 -8.81 -2.76
CA THR A 143 -0.37 -9.88 -2.54
C THR A 143 -0.73 -11.12 -3.35
N ILE A 144 0.29 -11.90 -3.66
CA ILE A 144 0.14 -13.20 -4.32
C ILE A 144 0.73 -14.28 -3.43
N ASN A 145 0.38 -15.52 -3.71
CA ASN A 145 0.95 -16.64 -2.97
C ASN A 145 2.42 -16.83 -3.35
N ALA A 146 3.29 -16.95 -2.35
CA ALA A 146 4.74 -17.10 -2.56
C ALA A 146 5.10 -18.41 -3.29
N ASP A 147 4.25 -19.41 -3.22
CA ASP A 147 4.49 -20.71 -3.85
C ASP A 147 4.43 -20.69 -5.37
N ASN A 148 4.09 -19.55 -5.97
CA ASN A 148 3.99 -19.38 -7.42
C ASN A 148 5.28 -18.79 -8.05
N HIS A 149 6.37 -18.79 -7.32
CA HIS A 149 7.67 -18.26 -7.79
C HIS A 149 8.68 -19.37 -8.06
#